data_d87f9b796c6c603745c00b11b24cd6c1
#
_entry.id   d87f9b796c6c603745c00b11b24cd6c1
#
_cell.length_a   1.000
_cell.length_b   1.000
_cell.length_c   1.000
_cell.angle_alpha   90.00
_cell.angle_beta   90.00
_cell.angle_gamma   90.00
#
_symmetry.space_group_name_H-M   'P 1'
#
loop_
_entity.id
_entity.type
_entity.pdbx_description
1 polymer ?
#
loop_
_entity_poly.entity_id
_entity_poly.type
_entity_poly.pdbx_seq_one_letter_code
_entity_poly.pdbx_strand_id
1 'polypeptide(L)'
;MDFLTGGTSDWPDAGFPGIKINPDSLVPQIVNEETCAQALAASTDPGDLIFVRLVEGHAAEAAELLAEARYNDPSSLRLRIFEADILRVSNRLDRAVDLFRQLLAETRGTPDEAVIRQHLGQSYFASGNIAAAVEAYAKALDLRVAGSADAALIYASTVALQRARYVLDLTS
;
A
#
# COMPACT_ATOMS: atom_id res chain seq x y z
N MET A 1 -2.51 -21.27 -9.64
CA MET A 1 -3.23 -20.23 -10.36
C MET A 1 -2.25 -19.57 -11.32
N ASP A 2 -2.51 -19.71 -12.59
CA ASP A 2 -1.57 -19.26 -13.61
C ASP A 2 -1.82 -17.78 -13.92
N PHE A 3 -1.06 -16.90 -13.27
CA PHE A 3 -1.13 -15.45 -13.49
C PHE A 3 -0.55 -15.04 -14.87
N LEU A 4 -0.07 -16.02 -15.64
CA LEU A 4 0.59 -15.78 -16.93
C LEU A 4 -0.37 -15.59 -18.12
N THR A 5 -1.67 -15.73 -17.92
CA THR A 5 -2.67 -15.55 -18.98
C THR A 5 -3.49 -14.27 -18.85
N GLY A 6 -2.86 -13.17 -18.54
CA GLY A 6 -3.29 -11.84 -18.96
C GLY A 6 -4.52 -11.20 -18.30
N GLY A 7 -5.13 -11.77 -17.26
CA GLY A 7 -6.26 -11.14 -16.57
C GLY A 7 -5.84 -10.45 -15.26
N THR A 8 -6.36 -9.23 -15.03
CA THR A 8 -6.18 -8.51 -13.76
C THR A 8 -7.39 -8.61 -12.84
N SER A 9 -8.43 -9.37 -13.24
CA SER A 9 -9.69 -9.47 -12.50
C SER A 9 -9.53 -10.03 -11.08
N ASP A 10 -8.55 -10.93 -10.89
CA ASP A 10 -8.27 -11.57 -9.61
C ASP A 10 -7.22 -10.81 -8.78
N TRP A 11 -6.69 -9.72 -9.29
CA TRP A 11 -5.76 -8.90 -8.55
C TRP A 11 -6.49 -8.18 -7.39
N PRO A 12 -5.85 -8.07 -6.21
CA PRO A 12 -6.45 -7.34 -5.12
C PRO A 12 -6.69 -5.86 -5.46
N ASP A 13 -7.79 -5.32 -4.98
CA ASP A 13 -8.07 -3.89 -5.09
C ASP A 13 -7.07 -3.08 -4.27
N ALA A 14 -6.66 -1.94 -4.81
CA ALA A 14 -5.72 -1.04 -4.15
C ALA A 14 -6.42 0.13 -3.42
N GLY A 15 -7.75 0.09 -3.32
CA GLY A 15 -8.53 1.11 -2.62
C GLY A 15 -8.95 2.30 -3.47
N PHE A 16 -8.72 2.25 -4.78
CA PHE A 16 -9.17 3.28 -5.71
C PHE A 16 -9.62 2.64 -7.02
N PRO A 17 -10.72 3.11 -7.64
CA PRO A 17 -11.23 2.53 -8.88
C PRO A 17 -10.18 2.50 -10.00
N GLY A 18 -10.07 1.36 -10.70
CA GLY A 18 -9.12 1.19 -11.79
C GLY A 18 -7.70 0.89 -11.37
N ILE A 19 -7.42 0.80 -10.06
CA ILE A 19 -6.09 0.50 -9.53
C ILE A 19 -6.16 -0.80 -8.73
N LYS A 20 -5.25 -1.72 -9.04
CA LYS A 20 -5.12 -3.02 -8.37
C LYS A 20 -3.68 -3.30 -8.01
N ILE A 21 -3.48 -4.22 -7.09
CA ILE A 21 -2.14 -4.62 -6.64
C ILE A 21 -1.67 -5.79 -7.50
N ASN A 22 -0.51 -5.64 -8.14
CA ASN A 22 0.12 -6.73 -8.85
C ASN A 22 0.54 -7.81 -7.84
N PRO A 23 0.05 -9.07 -7.97
CA PRO A 23 0.30 -10.11 -6.98
C PRO A 23 1.76 -10.59 -6.94
N ASP A 24 2.55 -10.30 -7.96
CA ASP A 24 3.97 -10.68 -8.00
C ASP A 24 4.88 -9.62 -7.40
N SER A 25 4.71 -8.37 -7.81
CA SER A 25 5.52 -7.24 -7.33
C SER A 25 4.99 -6.64 -6.03
N LEU A 26 3.73 -6.87 -5.71
CA LEU A 26 2.97 -6.27 -4.60
C LEU A 26 2.88 -4.74 -4.69
N VAL A 27 3.03 -4.20 -5.90
CA VAL A 27 2.95 -2.76 -6.19
C VAL A 27 1.60 -2.44 -6.85
N PRO A 28 0.92 -1.35 -6.46
CA PRO A 28 -0.30 -0.91 -7.14
C PRO A 28 -0.01 -0.51 -8.58
N GLN A 29 -0.93 -0.83 -9.47
CA GLN A 29 -0.87 -0.50 -10.89
C GLN A 29 -2.23 -0.04 -11.39
N ILE A 30 -2.25 0.93 -12.31
CA ILE A 30 -3.47 1.31 -13.00
C ILE A 30 -3.78 0.22 -14.04
N VAL A 31 -4.88 -0.49 -13.84
CA VAL A 31 -5.33 -1.58 -14.72
C VAL A 31 -6.48 -1.15 -15.63
N ASN A 32 -7.13 -0.04 -15.31
CA ASN A 32 -8.18 0.56 -16.13
C ASN A 32 -8.06 2.10 -16.06
N GLU A 33 -7.41 2.68 -17.05
CA GLU A 33 -7.12 4.12 -17.09
C GLU A 33 -8.39 4.97 -17.13
N GLU A 34 -9.40 4.55 -17.90
CA GLU A 34 -10.66 5.28 -18.01
C GLU A 34 -11.42 5.31 -16.69
N THR A 35 -11.56 4.17 -16.03
CA THR A 35 -12.22 4.08 -14.72
C THR A 35 -11.47 4.92 -13.67
N CYS A 36 -10.15 4.87 -13.65
CA CYS A 36 -9.32 5.68 -12.76
C CYS A 36 -9.51 7.17 -13.02
N ALA A 37 -9.44 7.60 -14.27
CA ALA A 37 -9.60 8.99 -14.65
C ALA A 37 -10.99 9.54 -14.30
N GLN A 38 -12.04 8.76 -14.54
CA GLN A 38 -13.40 9.14 -14.18
C GLN A 38 -13.57 9.30 -12.66
N ALA A 39 -13.05 8.35 -11.89
CA ALA A 39 -13.11 8.42 -10.44
C ALA A 39 -12.32 9.61 -9.89
N LEU A 40 -11.15 9.89 -10.47
CA LEU A 40 -10.35 11.04 -10.08
C LEU A 40 -11.02 12.37 -10.38
N ALA A 41 -11.66 12.48 -11.55
CA ALA A 41 -12.41 13.68 -11.93
C ALA A 41 -13.61 13.94 -11.00
N ALA A 42 -14.22 12.88 -10.46
CA ALA A 42 -15.35 12.99 -9.53
C ALA A 42 -14.90 13.19 -8.07
N SER A 43 -13.62 13.02 -7.76
CA SER A 43 -13.12 13.13 -6.40
C SER A 43 -12.89 14.59 -5.97
N THR A 44 -13.20 14.85 -4.70
CA THR A 44 -12.87 16.12 -4.03
C THR A 44 -11.79 15.93 -2.95
N ASP A 45 -11.32 14.70 -2.76
CA ASP A 45 -10.29 14.37 -1.76
C ASP A 45 -8.90 14.55 -2.38
N PRO A 46 -8.08 15.49 -1.87
CA PRO A 46 -6.72 15.68 -2.38
C PRO A 46 -5.83 14.44 -2.25
N GLY A 47 -6.13 13.56 -1.29
CA GLY A 47 -5.40 12.30 -1.12
C GLY A 47 -5.54 11.35 -2.32
N ASP A 48 -6.66 11.39 -3.03
CA ASP A 48 -6.87 10.54 -4.20
C ASP A 48 -5.91 10.90 -5.34
N LEU A 49 -5.71 12.18 -5.60
CA LEU A 49 -4.74 12.62 -6.61
C LEU A 49 -3.31 12.27 -6.22
N ILE A 50 -2.95 12.44 -4.94
CA ILE A 50 -1.63 12.05 -4.43
C ILE A 50 -1.41 10.55 -4.68
N PHE A 51 -2.40 9.71 -4.35
CA PHE A 51 -2.31 8.26 -4.56
C PHE A 51 -2.12 7.91 -6.03
N VAL A 52 -2.90 8.48 -6.93
CA VAL A 52 -2.78 8.21 -8.37
C VAL A 52 -1.39 8.64 -8.89
N ARG A 53 -0.88 9.79 -8.49
CA ARG A 53 0.46 10.25 -8.88
C ARG A 53 1.56 9.31 -8.37
N LEU A 54 1.41 8.77 -7.15
CA LEU A 54 2.34 7.76 -6.63
C LEU A 54 2.32 6.48 -7.47
N VAL A 55 1.13 6.00 -7.83
CA VAL A 55 0.98 4.79 -8.65
C VAL A 55 1.59 4.99 -10.04
N GLU A 56 1.48 6.18 -10.60
CA GLU A 56 2.10 6.54 -11.89
C GLU A 56 3.63 6.72 -11.79
N GLY A 57 4.19 6.72 -10.60
CA GLY A 57 5.63 6.93 -10.38
C GLY A 57 6.05 8.41 -10.36
N HIS A 58 5.10 9.33 -10.27
CA HIS A 58 5.33 10.78 -10.25
C HIS A 58 5.57 11.25 -8.79
N ALA A 59 6.65 10.78 -8.18
CA ALA A 59 6.94 11.03 -6.76
C ALA A 59 7.12 12.52 -6.43
N ALA A 60 7.77 13.28 -7.31
CA ALA A 60 7.99 14.71 -7.08
C ALA A 60 6.68 15.49 -7.06
N GLU A 61 5.79 15.24 -8.03
CA GLU A 61 4.46 15.86 -8.08
C GLU A 61 3.62 15.44 -6.88
N ALA A 62 3.64 14.16 -6.50
CA ALA A 62 2.97 13.67 -5.30
C ALA A 62 3.47 14.39 -4.04
N ALA A 63 4.77 14.63 -3.92
CA ALA A 63 5.36 15.33 -2.78
C ALA A 63 4.87 16.79 -2.67
N GLU A 64 4.77 17.50 -3.80
CA GLU A 64 4.23 18.88 -3.83
C GLU A 64 2.77 18.92 -3.41
N LEU A 65 1.95 18.02 -3.96
CA LEU A 65 0.53 17.89 -3.59
C LEU A 65 0.36 17.53 -2.11
N LEU A 66 1.22 16.64 -1.61
CA LEU A 66 1.20 16.24 -0.20
C LEU A 66 1.53 17.41 0.72
N ALA A 67 2.52 18.22 0.39
CA ALA A 67 2.89 19.39 1.20
C ALA A 67 1.71 20.36 1.35
N GLU A 68 0.99 20.63 0.27
CA GLU A 68 -0.21 21.47 0.29
C GLU A 68 -1.34 20.82 1.13
N ALA A 69 -1.61 19.54 0.92
CA ALA A 69 -2.64 18.83 1.66
C ALA A 69 -2.34 18.79 3.17
N ARG A 70 -1.09 18.56 3.55
CA ARG A 70 -0.68 18.54 4.97
C ARG A 70 -0.74 19.91 5.65
N TYR A 71 -0.55 20.97 4.89
CA TYR A 71 -0.73 22.32 5.43
C TYR A 71 -2.18 22.52 5.90
N ASN A 72 -3.15 21.99 5.14
CA ASN A 72 -4.57 22.10 5.46
C ASN A 72 -5.04 21.07 6.50
N ASP A 73 -4.40 19.90 6.57
CA ASP A 73 -4.75 18.80 7.48
C ASP A 73 -3.48 18.10 8.01
N PRO A 74 -2.74 18.75 8.94
CA PRO A 74 -1.46 18.24 9.40
C PRO A 74 -1.54 16.96 10.24
N SER A 75 -2.72 16.62 10.77
CA SER A 75 -2.91 15.45 11.63
C SER A 75 -3.41 14.21 10.89
N SER A 76 -3.71 14.32 9.58
CA SER A 76 -4.23 13.20 8.81
C SER A 76 -3.25 12.02 8.75
N LEU A 77 -3.67 10.87 9.27
CA LEU A 77 -2.89 9.64 9.18
C LEU A 77 -2.66 9.22 7.73
N ARG A 78 -3.69 9.33 6.89
CA ARG A 78 -3.59 8.99 5.46
C ARG A 78 -2.47 9.79 4.77
N LEU A 79 -2.39 11.08 5.03
CA LEU A 79 -1.34 11.93 4.46
C LEU A 79 0.04 11.57 4.98
N ARG A 80 0.16 11.17 6.24
CA ARG A 80 1.43 10.70 6.82
C ARG A 80 1.85 9.35 6.21
N ILE A 81 0.90 8.48 5.88
CA ILE A 81 1.16 7.24 5.15
C ILE A 81 1.71 7.58 3.74
N PHE A 82 1.12 8.55 3.05
CA PHE A 82 1.64 8.98 1.75
C PHE A 82 3.06 9.54 1.81
N GLU A 83 3.42 10.22 2.88
CA GLU A 83 4.80 10.67 3.09
C GLU A 83 5.79 9.50 3.06
N ALA A 84 5.47 8.44 3.80
CA ALA A 84 6.28 7.22 3.81
C ALA A 84 6.26 6.50 2.45
N ASP A 85 5.12 6.44 1.78
CA ASP A 85 5.01 5.84 0.45
C ASP A 85 5.81 6.62 -0.61
N ILE A 86 5.87 7.94 -0.53
CA ILE A 86 6.73 8.76 -1.40
C ILE A 86 8.20 8.38 -1.19
N LEU A 87 8.64 8.17 0.04
CA LEU A 87 9.99 7.70 0.33
C LEU A 87 10.26 6.34 -0.30
N ARG A 88 9.30 5.42 -0.21
CA ARG A 88 9.40 4.09 -0.82
C ARG A 88 9.51 4.17 -2.34
N VAL A 89 8.65 4.93 -3.00
CA VAL A 89 8.65 5.11 -4.46
C VAL A 89 9.92 5.81 -4.93
N SER A 90 10.49 6.68 -4.10
CA SER A 90 11.75 7.39 -4.36
C SER A 90 13.00 6.54 -4.03
N ASN A 91 12.81 5.26 -3.77
CA ASN A 91 13.87 4.30 -3.41
C ASN A 91 14.63 4.68 -2.12
N ARG A 92 13.99 5.39 -1.21
CA ARG A 92 14.50 5.68 0.14
C ARG A 92 13.88 4.72 1.14
N LEU A 93 14.13 3.42 0.92
CA LEU A 93 13.42 2.35 1.61
C LEU A 93 13.68 2.33 3.11
N ASP A 94 14.91 2.59 3.54
CA ASP A 94 15.24 2.64 4.97
C ASP A 94 14.45 3.73 5.70
N ARG A 95 14.33 4.90 5.09
CA ARG A 95 13.55 6.00 5.65
C ARG A 95 12.05 5.70 5.65
N ALA A 96 11.56 5.04 4.62
CA ALA A 96 10.16 4.61 4.57
C ALA A 96 9.85 3.64 5.71
N VAL A 97 10.70 2.65 5.92
CA VAL A 97 10.57 1.69 7.04
C VAL A 97 10.59 2.40 8.38
N ASP A 98 11.54 3.31 8.60
CA ASP A 98 11.64 4.06 9.86
C ASP A 98 10.38 4.88 10.14
N LEU A 99 9.83 5.55 9.13
CA LEU A 99 8.61 6.33 9.29
C LEU A 99 7.40 5.44 9.55
N PHE A 100 7.27 4.30 8.85
CA PHE A 100 6.20 3.35 9.14
C PHE A 100 6.33 2.73 10.54
N ARG A 101 7.54 2.48 11.02
CA ARG A 101 7.75 2.02 12.40
C ARG A 101 7.31 3.06 13.42
N GLN A 102 7.56 4.33 13.15
CA GLN A 102 7.07 5.42 14.00
C GLN A 102 5.54 5.47 13.99
N LEU A 103 4.91 5.40 12.82
CA LEU A 103 3.46 5.34 12.69
C LEU A 103 2.87 4.11 13.38
N LEU A 104 3.55 2.97 13.30
CA LEU A 104 3.14 1.76 14.01
C LEU A 104 3.12 1.95 15.52
N ALA A 105 4.15 2.58 16.08
CA ALA A 105 4.20 2.85 17.51
C ALA A 105 3.03 3.74 17.98
N GLU A 106 2.63 4.70 17.15
CA GLU A 106 1.51 5.61 17.41
C GLU A 106 0.13 4.94 17.24
N THR A 107 0.01 3.94 16.37
CA THR A 107 -1.27 3.31 16.03
C THR A 107 -1.49 1.94 16.66
N ARG A 108 -0.51 1.43 17.39
CA ARG A 108 -0.56 0.11 18.00
C ARG A 108 -1.77 -0.02 18.93
N GLY A 109 -2.56 -1.08 18.77
CA GLY A 109 -3.79 -1.30 19.52
C GLY A 109 -5.00 -0.49 19.04
N THR A 110 -4.87 0.29 17.96
CA THR A 110 -5.97 1.04 17.35
C THR A 110 -6.45 0.34 16.08
N PRO A 111 -7.63 0.71 15.54
CA PRO A 111 -8.10 0.19 14.24
C PRO A 111 -7.15 0.48 13.06
N ASP A 112 -6.26 1.45 13.19
CA ASP A 112 -5.33 1.85 12.13
C ASP A 112 -4.05 0.99 12.08
N GLU A 113 -3.80 0.16 13.08
CA GLU A 113 -2.59 -0.67 13.13
C GLU A 113 -2.44 -1.57 11.90
N ALA A 114 -3.55 -2.17 11.44
CA ALA A 114 -3.51 -3.11 10.33
C ALA A 114 -3.01 -2.47 9.04
N VAL A 115 -3.49 -1.29 8.70
CA VAL A 115 -3.06 -0.58 7.48
C VAL A 115 -1.59 -0.20 7.55
N ILE A 116 -1.09 0.22 8.70
CA ILE A 116 0.33 0.53 8.87
C ILE A 116 1.18 -0.73 8.70
N ARG A 117 0.78 -1.84 9.28
CA ARG A 117 1.51 -3.11 9.11
C ARG A 117 1.52 -3.59 7.65
N GLN A 118 0.43 -3.37 6.92
CA GLN A 118 0.36 -3.69 5.50
C GLN A 118 1.38 -2.87 4.69
N HIS A 119 1.44 -1.57 4.90
CA HIS A 119 2.41 -0.69 4.23
C HIS A 119 3.85 -0.98 4.65
N LEU A 120 4.08 -1.29 5.91
CA LEU A 120 5.39 -1.69 6.41
C LEU A 120 5.85 -2.98 5.73
N GLY A 121 4.95 -3.96 5.58
CA GLY A 121 5.20 -5.19 4.83
C GLY A 121 5.62 -4.92 3.39
N GLN A 122 4.94 -4.01 2.73
CA GLN A 122 5.27 -3.59 1.36
C GLN A 122 6.67 -2.98 1.27
N SER A 123 7.04 -2.14 2.23
CA SER A 123 8.37 -1.53 2.28
C SER A 123 9.46 -2.56 2.54
N TYR A 124 9.24 -3.51 3.44
CA TYR A 124 10.16 -4.62 3.66
C TYR A 124 10.30 -5.51 2.42
N PHE A 125 9.19 -5.82 1.76
CA PHE A 125 9.21 -6.62 0.53
C PHE A 125 10.03 -5.92 -0.56
N ALA A 126 9.81 -4.64 -0.76
CA ALA A 126 10.54 -3.83 -1.73
C ALA A 126 12.04 -3.73 -1.41
N SER A 127 12.41 -3.74 -0.13
CA SER A 127 13.82 -3.68 0.31
C SER A 127 14.52 -5.04 0.32
N GLY A 128 13.79 -6.11 0.01
CA GLY A 128 14.34 -7.48 0.04
C GLY A 128 14.39 -8.11 1.43
N ASN A 129 13.89 -7.45 2.47
CA ASN A 129 13.77 -8.04 3.80
C ASN A 129 12.47 -8.87 3.87
N ILE A 130 12.50 -10.01 3.21
CA ILE A 130 11.30 -10.84 2.99
C ILE A 130 10.78 -11.44 4.29
N ALA A 131 11.65 -11.87 5.19
CA ALA A 131 11.22 -12.41 6.48
C ALA A 131 10.42 -11.38 7.30
N ALA A 132 10.87 -10.13 7.35
CA ALA A 132 10.15 -9.05 8.02
C ALA A 132 8.83 -8.72 7.30
N ALA A 133 8.80 -8.80 5.96
CA ALA A 133 7.58 -8.63 5.19
C ALA A 133 6.54 -9.69 5.53
N VAL A 134 6.93 -10.95 5.64
CA VAL A 134 6.04 -12.05 6.06
C VAL A 134 5.41 -11.76 7.42
N GLU A 135 6.20 -11.36 8.41
CA GLU A 135 5.70 -11.02 9.75
C GLU A 135 4.70 -9.86 9.71
N ALA A 136 5.03 -8.80 8.98
CA ALA A 136 4.17 -7.62 8.87
C ALA A 136 2.83 -7.95 8.19
N TYR A 137 2.86 -8.67 7.07
CA TYR A 137 1.63 -9.08 6.37
C TYR A 137 0.80 -10.08 7.17
N ALA A 138 1.43 -11.04 7.85
CA ALA A 138 0.72 -11.99 8.71
C ALA A 138 -0.04 -11.26 9.83
N LYS A 139 0.60 -10.29 10.46
CA LYS A 139 -0.03 -9.51 11.52
C LYS A 139 -1.13 -8.60 10.99
N ALA A 140 -0.94 -7.99 9.82
CA ALA A 140 -1.99 -7.21 9.17
C ALA A 140 -3.22 -8.07 8.88
N LEU A 141 -3.02 -9.29 8.35
CA LEU A 141 -4.10 -10.23 8.08
C LEU A 141 -4.84 -10.62 9.36
N ASP A 142 -4.12 -10.99 10.41
CA ASP A 142 -4.71 -11.35 11.70
C ASP A 142 -5.61 -10.23 12.24
N LEU A 143 -5.11 -8.99 12.22
CA LEU A 143 -5.85 -7.82 12.69
C LEU A 143 -7.09 -7.55 11.83
N ARG A 144 -6.98 -7.68 10.53
CA ARG A 144 -8.09 -7.47 9.60
C ARG A 144 -9.18 -8.53 9.78
N VAL A 145 -8.81 -9.78 9.95
CA VAL A 145 -9.76 -10.87 10.23
C VAL A 145 -10.43 -10.65 11.58
N ALA A 146 -9.66 -10.38 12.63
CA ALA A 146 -10.19 -10.15 13.97
C ALA A 146 -11.12 -8.93 14.05
N GLY A 147 -10.83 -7.88 13.28
CA GLY A 147 -11.62 -6.66 13.20
C GLY A 147 -12.78 -6.71 12.20
N SER A 148 -13.00 -7.85 11.56
CA SER A 148 -14.05 -8.02 10.52
C SER A 148 -13.94 -6.97 9.42
N ALA A 149 -12.72 -6.72 8.94
CA ALA A 149 -12.44 -5.79 7.85
C ALA A 149 -13.14 -6.24 6.56
N ASP A 150 -13.30 -5.33 5.61
CA ASP A 150 -13.86 -5.62 4.30
C ASP A 150 -13.10 -6.76 3.62
N ALA A 151 -13.83 -7.60 2.89
CA ALA A 151 -13.27 -8.76 2.18
C ALA A 151 -12.12 -8.38 1.25
N ALA A 152 -12.17 -7.21 0.60
CA ALA A 152 -11.12 -6.72 -0.26
C ALA A 152 -9.81 -6.48 0.50
N LEU A 153 -9.86 -5.95 1.71
CA LEU A 153 -8.69 -5.73 2.56
C LEU A 153 -8.08 -7.04 3.06
N ILE A 154 -8.92 -7.99 3.46
CA ILE A 154 -8.48 -9.33 3.87
C ILE A 154 -7.81 -10.04 2.69
N TYR A 155 -8.40 -9.95 1.51
CA TYR A 155 -7.84 -10.53 0.28
C TYR A 155 -6.47 -9.93 -0.06
N ALA A 156 -6.33 -8.62 0.03
CA ALA A 156 -5.04 -7.96 -0.23
C ALA A 156 -3.94 -8.45 0.72
N SER A 157 -4.24 -8.56 2.01
CA SER A 157 -3.27 -9.11 2.99
C SER A 157 -2.96 -10.59 2.73
N THR A 158 -3.96 -11.37 2.35
CA THR A 158 -3.79 -12.80 2.05
C THR A 158 -2.84 -13.00 0.87
N VAL A 159 -3.08 -12.29 -0.23
CA VAL A 159 -2.24 -12.37 -1.45
C VAL A 159 -0.82 -11.91 -1.16
N ALA A 160 -0.66 -10.81 -0.44
CA ALA A 160 0.66 -10.28 -0.07
C ALA A 160 1.44 -11.28 0.80
N LEU A 161 0.79 -11.87 1.80
CA LEU A 161 1.41 -12.87 2.67
C LEU A 161 1.83 -14.12 1.89
N GLN A 162 0.95 -14.63 1.03
CA GLN A 162 1.26 -15.80 0.19
C GLN A 162 2.46 -15.53 -0.71
N ARG A 163 2.50 -14.36 -1.35
CA ARG A 163 3.62 -13.99 -2.20
C ARG A 163 4.93 -13.86 -1.42
N ALA A 164 4.91 -13.21 -0.29
CA ALA A 164 6.10 -13.03 0.54
C ALA A 164 6.62 -14.39 1.06
N ARG A 165 5.74 -15.29 1.49
CA ARG A 165 6.14 -16.66 1.88
C ARG A 165 6.75 -17.43 0.74
N TYR A 166 6.16 -17.34 -0.45
CA TYR A 166 6.70 -18.01 -1.64
C TYR A 166 8.11 -17.53 -1.94
N VAL A 167 8.33 -16.21 -1.94
CA VAL A 167 9.66 -15.62 -2.18
C VAL A 167 10.65 -16.04 -1.08
N LEU A 168 10.21 -16.05 0.17
CA LEU A 168 11.05 -16.49 1.28
C LEU A 168 11.51 -17.94 1.10
N ASP A 169 10.60 -18.82 0.71
CA ASP A 169 10.91 -20.24 0.48
C ASP A 169 11.91 -20.44 -0.67
N LEU A 170 11.87 -19.58 -1.70
CA LEU A 170 12.83 -19.63 -2.81
C LEU A 170 14.24 -19.22 -2.40
N THR A 171 14.38 -18.45 -1.32
CA THR A 171 15.67 -17.88 -0.86
C THR A 171 16.26 -18.62 0.34
N SER A 172 15.57 -19.63 0.86
CA SER A 172 16.00 -20.43 2.00
C SER A 172 16.65 -21.76 1.60
#